data_7686a1cc9cac3ec36c42c7956b307d29
#
_entry.id   7686a1cc9cac3ec36c42c7956b307d29
#
_cell.length_a   1.000
_cell.length_b   1.000
_cell.length_c   1.000
_cell.angle_alpha   90.00
_cell.angle_beta   90.00
_cell.angle_gamma   90.00
#
_symmetry.space_group_name_H-M   'P 1'
#
loop_
_entity.id
_entity.type
_entity.pdbx_description
1 polymer ?
#
loop_
_entity_poly.entity_id
_entity_poly.type
_entity_poly.pdbx_seq_one_letter_code
_entity_poly.pdbx_strand_id
1 'polypeptide(L)'
;MQTGSRVVNGVNLYFDSTGALSIEGKALTWNKIGNKWYYLDENKNMTIGFKEIDGKMYYFNEIGEMGTYWQYVHKKWYYFAASGEMKRGWLKDAGKWYYLDQKTGEMAIGVKRIDGIEYRFNDGGVMATGWETSDGKWYYYTTSGELKKGWLKYNNEWYYFEPKDGEMVTGIKEIDGQKYSFKDSGAMATGWKQTDGKWYYYAASGEMKKGWIKDAGKWYYLDQKDGVMVTGVKEIDGQKYSFKDSGAMETGWVFDGKDWYYHRASGAMEKGWFKYTGKWFFLDHETGKMVTGIHEVSGDNYYFNKAGEMQVGWIQEKGEWYYFKASGAMLRNGTTPDGYKVDGEGRWLPNGVTTTTTTTTTTTSTTETTTAEETTQEKTTQKTTVESTTAEPTTEQKTIPINSR
;
A
#
# COMPACT_ATOMS: atom_id res chain seq x y z
N MET A 1 -7.84 -77.54 -15.38
CA MET A 1 -6.46 -77.02 -15.15
C MET A 1 -5.57 -77.63 -16.19
N GLN A 2 -4.76 -76.83 -16.87
CA GLN A 2 -3.79 -77.33 -17.85
C GLN A 2 -2.46 -77.56 -17.13
N THR A 3 -1.89 -78.72 -17.26
CA THR A 3 -0.57 -79.13 -16.70
C THR A 3 0.37 -79.49 -17.85
N GLY A 4 1.67 -79.45 -17.61
CA GLY A 4 2.69 -79.77 -18.60
C GLY A 4 3.22 -78.56 -19.36
N SER A 5 4.12 -78.79 -20.35
CA SER A 5 4.73 -77.73 -21.11
C SER A 5 3.81 -77.13 -22.18
N ARG A 6 3.82 -75.81 -22.28
CA ARG A 6 3.03 -75.06 -23.29
C ARG A 6 3.88 -73.94 -23.87
N VAL A 7 3.81 -73.74 -25.15
CA VAL A 7 4.43 -72.57 -25.82
C VAL A 7 3.45 -71.43 -25.81
N VAL A 8 3.77 -70.37 -25.13
CA VAL A 8 3.00 -69.10 -25.14
C VAL A 8 3.89 -68.03 -25.68
N ASN A 9 3.54 -67.41 -26.78
CA ASN A 9 4.33 -66.38 -27.45
C ASN A 9 5.79 -66.77 -27.70
N GLY A 10 6.03 -68.04 -28.11
CA GLY A 10 7.35 -68.58 -28.44
C GLY A 10 8.21 -68.95 -27.22
N VAL A 11 7.64 -68.96 -26.03
CA VAL A 11 8.28 -69.34 -24.76
C VAL A 11 7.70 -70.63 -24.26
N ASN A 12 8.55 -71.65 -23.97
CA ASN A 12 8.10 -72.87 -23.32
C ASN A 12 7.85 -72.62 -21.83
N LEU A 13 6.60 -72.63 -21.45
CA LEU A 13 6.15 -72.56 -20.05
C LEU A 13 5.78 -73.96 -19.59
N TYR A 14 6.19 -74.32 -18.37
CA TYR A 14 5.85 -75.59 -17.75
C TYR A 14 4.83 -75.33 -16.62
N PHE A 15 3.71 -76.02 -16.66
CA PHE A 15 2.66 -75.89 -15.64
C PHE A 15 2.71 -77.19 -14.82
N ASP A 16 2.86 -77.09 -13.50
CA ASP A 16 2.92 -78.22 -12.57
C ASP A 16 1.54 -78.91 -12.46
N SER A 17 1.46 -79.95 -11.60
CA SER A 17 0.27 -80.74 -11.38
C SER A 17 -0.90 -79.94 -10.78
N THR A 18 -0.64 -78.73 -10.26
CA THR A 18 -1.64 -77.80 -9.72
C THR A 18 -2.08 -76.74 -10.76
N GLY A 19 -1.45 -76.76 -11.97
CA GLY A 19 -1.63 -75.74 -13.01
C GLY A 19 -0.88 -74.44 -12.75
N ALA A 20 -0.02 -74.42 -11.75
CA ALA A 20 0.85 -73.30 -11.51
C ALA A 20 2.04 -73.28 -12.50
N LEU A 21 2.39 -72.10 -12.98
CA LEU A 21 3.51 -71.95 -13.91
C LEU A 21 4.81 -72.29 -13.19
N SER A 22 5.54 -73.29 -13.72
CA SER A 22 6.83 -73.76 -13.21
C SER A 22 7.91 -73.58 -14.27
N ILE A 23 9.14 -73.33 -13.87
CA ILE A 23 10.27 -73.23 -14.74
C ILE A 23 11.29 -74.31 -14.28
N GLU A 24 11.80 -75.13 -15.19
CA GLU A 24 12.93 -75.98 -14.87
C GLU A 24 14.17 -75.15 -14.62
N GLY A 25 14.56 -75.01 -13.34
CA GLY A 25 15.72 -74.22 -12.92
C GLY A 25 16.25 -74.66 -11.56
N LYS A 26 17.36 -74.12 -11.13
CA LYS A 26 17.89 -74.27 -9.78
C LYS A 26 17.13 -73.38 -8.81
N ALA A 27 16.91 -73.84 -7.59
CA ALA A 27 16.41 -72.98 -6.52
C ALA A 27 17.30 -71.76 -6.29
N LEU A 28 16.70 -70.64 -5.82
CA LEU A 28 17.39 -69.39 -5.54
C LEU A 28 18.22 -68.84 -6.72
N THR A 29 17.72 -68.96 -7.95
CA THR A 29 18.44 -68.53 -9.15
C THR A 29 17.60 -67.67 -10.06
N TRP A 30 18.29 -66.76 -10.77
CA TRP A 30 17.74 -65.99 -11.85
C TRP A 30 17.61 -66.82 -13.12
N ASN A 31 16.46 -66.73 -13.74
CA ASN A 31 16.16 -67.41 -14.99
C ASN A 31 15.67 -66.41 -16.03
N LYS A 32 16.19 -66.46 -17.24
CA LYS A 32 15.76 -65.62 -18.36
C LYS A 32 14.98 -66.44 -19.37
N ILE A 33 13.75 -66.05 -19.67
CA ILE A 33 12.90 -66.68 -20.68
C ILE A 33 12.50 -65.59 -21.68
N GLY A 34 12.96 -65.76 -22.91
CA GLY A 34 12.85 -64.68 -23.91
C GLY A 34 13.55 -63.42 -23.42
N ASN A 35 12.84 -62.30 -23.34
CA ASN A 35 13.34 -61.01 -22.85
C ASN A 35 12.94 -60.73 -21.39
N LYS A 36 12.38 -61.72 -20.67
CA LYS A 36 11.88 -61.55 -19.31
C LYS A 36 12.74 -62.29 -18.31
N TRP A 37 12.88 -61.73 -17.11
CA TRP A 37 13.58 -62.31 -15.99
C TRP A 37 12.60 -62.81 -14.94
N TYR A 38 12.94 -63.97 -14.33
CA TYR A 38 12.20 -64.66 -13.29
C TYR A 38 13.19 -65.07 -12.18
N TYR A 39 12.70 -65.19 -10.96
CA TYR A 39 13.48 -65.70 -9.85
C TYR A 39 12.76 -66.87 -9.19
N LEU A 40 13.47 -67.99 -9.00
CA LEU A 40 12.89 -69.16 -8.34
C LEU A 40 13.25 -69.13 -6.86
N ASP A 41 12.25 -69.43 -6.00
CA ASP A 41 12.41 -69.57 -4.55
C ASP A 41 13.12 -70.87 -4.16
N GLU A 42 13.24 -71.12 -2.85
CA GLU A 42 13.84 -72.34 -2.29
C GLU A 42 13.14 -73.64 -2.74
N ASN A 43 11.85 -73.50 -3.01
CA ASN A 43 11.03 -74.62 -3.46
C ASN A 43 10.95 -74.75 -5.00
N LYS A 44 11.74 -73.93 -5.70
CA LYS A 44 11.73 -73.78 -7.16
C LYS A 44 10.44 -73.19 -7.72
N ASN A 45 9.63 -72.50 -6.89
CA ASN A 45 8.45 -71.78 -7.38
C ASN A 45 8.85 -70.43 -7.90
N MET A 46 8.12 -69.88 -8.86
CA MET A 46 8.31 -68.51 -9.30
C MET A 46 7.95 -67.52 -8.18
N THR A 47 8.90 -66.63 -7.92
CA THR A 47 8.66 -65.49 -7.00
C THR A 47 7.63 -64.56 -7.59
N ILE A 48 6.68 -64.12 -6.79
CA ILE A 48 5.67 -63.08 -7.10
C ILE A 48 5.72 -61.99 -6.01
N GLY A 49 5.33 -60.79 -6.34
CA GLY A 49 5.34 -59.65 -5.41
C GLY A 49 6.77 -59.08 -5.16
N PHE A 50 6.92 -58.39 -4.02
CA PHE A 50 8.22 -57.86 -3.62
C PHE A 50 9.10 -58.92 -3.02
N LYS A 51 10.36 -58.94 -3.45
CA LYS A 51 11.36 -59.90 -2.94
C LYS A 51 12.71 -59.24 -2.78
N GLU A 52 13.32 -59.40 -1.63
CA GLU A 52 14.71 -59.03 -1.40
C GLU A 52 15.64 -60.16 -1.85
N ILE A 53 16.60 -59.85 -2.71
CA ILE A 53 17.58 -60.76 -3.26
C ILE A 53 18.96 -60.07 -3.17
N ASP A 54 19.90 -60.63 -2.47
CA ASP A 54 21.25 -60.09 -2.26
C ASP A 54 21.23 -58.63 -1.76
N GLY A 55 20.33 -58.31 -0.81
CA GLY A 55 20.21 -56.98 -0.22
C GLY A 55 19.53 -55.95 -1.12
N LYS A 56 19.00 -56.34 -2.26
CA LYS A 56 18.27 -55.47 -3.21
C LYS A 56 16.82 -55.88 -3.34
N MET A 57 15.94 -54.96 -3.43
CA MET A 57 14.49 -55.20 -3.59
C MET A 57 14.13 -55.28 -5.07
N TYR A 58 13.35 -56.28 -5.41
CA TYR A 58 12.78 -56.54 -6.74
C TYR A 58 11.27 -56.68 -6.63
N TYR A 59 10.58 -56.55 -7.74
CA TYR A 59 9.16 -56.83 -7.85
C TYR A 59 8.92 -57.81 -9.01
N PHE A 60 8.08 -58.81 -8.77
CA PHE A 60 7.66 -59.77 -9.77
C PHE A 60 6.13 -59.69 -9.87
N ASN A 61 5.60 -59.58 -11.08
CA ASN A 61 4.16 -59.55 -11.30
C ASN A 61 3.46 -60.90 -11.00
N GLU A 62 2.15 -60.96 -11.18
CA GLU A 62 1.36 -62.14 -10.86
C GLU A 62 1.77 -63.41 -11.65
N ILE A 63 2.47 -63.25 -12.77
CA ILE A 63 3.01 -64.37 -13.58
C ILE A 63 4.52 -64.52 -13.38
N GLY A 64 5.09 -63.92 -12.34
CA GLY A 64 6.48 -64.05 -11.96
C GLY A 64 7.48 -63.26 -12.82
N GLU A 65 7.05 -62.41 -13.75
CA GLU A 65 7.95 -61.58 -14.55
C GLU A 65 8.52 -60.45 -13.70
N MET A 66 9.83 -60.26 -13.72
CA MET A 66 10.51 -59.15 -13.05
C MET A 66 10.07 -57.79 -13.61
N GLY A 67 9.58 -56.91 -12.76
CA GLY A 67 9.22 -55.56 -13.07
C GLY A 67 10.41 -54.65 -13.31
N THR A 68 10.33 -53.80 -14.32
CA THR A 68 11.33 -52.76 -14.60
C THR A 68 10.61 -51.44 -14.81
N TYR A 69 11.33 -50.33 -14.61
CA TYR A 69 10.78 -48.98 -14.73
C TYR A 69 9.57 -48.76 -13.78
N TRP A 70 8.58 -48.00 -14.17
CA TRP A 70 7.42 -47.69 -13.34
C TRP A 70 6.48 -48.87 -13.20
N GLN A 71 6.21 -49.26 -11.96
CA GLN A 71 5.28 -50.33 -11.60
C GLN A 71 4.22 -49.80 -10.62
N TYR A 72 2.95 -50.04 -10.92
CA TYR A 72 1.82 -49.71 -10.06
C TYR A 72 1.38 -50.92 -9.27
N VAL A 73 1.67 -50.91 -7.96
CA VAL A 73 1.48 -52.08 -7.08
C VAL A 73 0.74 -51.62 -5.83
N HIS A 74 -0.35 -52.28 -5.45
CA HIS A 74 -1.15 -51.97 -4.26
C HIS A 74 -1.54 -50.49 -4.17
N LYS A 75 -1.96 -49.89 -5.29
CA LYS A 75 -2.36 -48.45 -5.41
C LYS A 75 -1.21 -47.47 -5.20
N LYS A 76 0.03 -47.87 -5.34
CA LYS A 76 1.24 -47.05 -5.21
C LYS A 76 2.19 -47.27 -6.39
N TRP A 77 2.92 -46.23 -6.77
CA TRP A 77 3.94 -46.31 -7.81
C TRP A 77 5.32 -46.54 -7.23
N TYR A 78 6.07 -47.40 -7.89
CA TYR A 78 7.46 -47.69 -7.60
C TYR A 78 8.25 -47.64 -8.91
N TYR A 79 9.56 -47.39 -8.81
CA TYR A 79 10.43 -47.39 -9.98
C TYR A 79 11.56 -48.44 -9.79
N PHE A 80 11.75 -49.25 -10.81
CA PHE A 80 12.81 -50.24 -10.85
C PHE A 80 13.78 -49.96 -11.98
N ALA A 81 15.07 -50.13 -11.76
CA ALA A 81 16.06 -49.99 -12.81
C ALA A 81 15.82 -51.00 -13.94
N ALA A 82 16.52 -50.87 -15.05
CA ALA A 82 16.52 -51.88 -16.11
C ALA A 82 17.06 -53.25 -15.62
N SER A 83 17.90 -53.25 -14.56
CA SER A 83 18.34 -54.44 -13.86
C SER A 83 17.27 -55.05 -12.92
N GLY A 84 16.12 -54.44 -12.76
CA GLY A 84 15.05 -54.85 -11.85
C GLY A 84 15.19 -54.35 -10.42
N GLU A 85 16.28 -53.69 -10.04
CA GLU A 85 16.50 -53.22 -8.68
C GLU A 85 15.57 -51.99 -8.37
N MET A 86 14.88 -52.04 -7.23
CA MET A 86 14.05 -50.90 -6.77
C MET A 86 14.90 -49.67 -6.54
N LYS A 87 14.49 -48.53 -7.11
CA LYS A 87 15.09 -47.24 -6.84
C LYS A 87 14.48 -46.59 -5.61
N ARG A 88 15.29 -45.78 -4.93
CA ARG A 88 14.92 -44.96 -3.76
C ARG A 88 15.59 -43.61 -3.86
N GLY A 89 15.00 -42.60 -3.20
CA GLY A 89 15.50 -41.22 -3.24
C GLY A 89 15.13 -40.51 -4.53
N TRP A 90 15.93 -39.53 -4.91
CA TRP A 90 15.67 -38.70 -6.08
C TRP A 90 15.86 -39.46 -7.39
N LEU A 91 14.88 -39.38 -8.25
CA LEU A 91 14.88 -39.97 -9.58
C LEU A 91 14.57 -38.90 -10.64
N LYS A 92 15.40 -38.82 -11.66
CA LYS A 92 15.08 -38.04 -12.88
C LYS A 92 14.70 -39.00 -13.99
N ASP A 93 13.46 -38.91 -14.46
CA ASP A 93 12.94 -39.72 -15.55
C ASP A 93 12.21 -38.83 -16.56
N ALA A 94 12.48 -39.03 -17.85
CA ALA A 94 11.96 -38.22 -18.96
C ALA A 94 12.06 -36.69 -18.71
N GLY A 95 13.17 -36.24 -18.13
CA GLY A 95 13.42 -34.83 -17.82
C GLY A 95 12.72 -34.28 -16.57
N LYS A 96 11.87 -35.06 -15.91
CA LYS A 96 11.11 -34.72 -14.71
C LYS A 96 11.73 -35.33 -13.48
N TRP A 97 11.60 -34.63 -12.33
CA TRP A 97 12.08 -35.13 -11.06
C TRP A 97 10.96 -35.77 -10.26
N TYR A 98 11.28 -36.88 -9.61
CA TYR A 98 10.45 -37.67 -8.71
C TYR A 98 11.23 -37.97 -7.45
N TYR A 99 10.54 -38.29 -6.39
CA TYR A 99 11.17 -38.81 -5.17
C TYR A 99 10.52 -40.12 -4.76
N LEU A 100 11.36 -41.09 -4.51
CA LEU A 100 10.97 -42.42 -4.06
C LEU A 100 11.36 -42.53 -2.59
N ASP A 101 10.44 -42.89 -1.73
CA ASP A 101 10.65 -42.95 -0.29
C ASP A 101 11.87 -43.83 0.04
N GLN A 102 12.73 -43.35 0.93
CA GLN A 102 13.99 -44.06 1.25
C GLN A 102 13.77 -45.41 1.92
N LYS A 103 12.65 -45.61 2.63
CA LYS A 103 12.35 -46.88 3.31
C LYS A 103 11.51 -47.79 2.46
N THR A 104 10.43 -47.26 1.88
CA THR A 104 9.42 -48.08 1.19
C THR A 104 9.64 -48.16 -0.32
N GLY A 105 10.35 -47.20 -0.94
CA GLY A 105 10.46 -47.07 -2.39
C GLY A 105 9.23 -46.47 -3.07
N GLU A 106 8.18 -46.07 -2.31
CA GLU A 106 6.96 -45.50 -2.83
C GLU A 106 7.20 -44.11 -3.46
N MET A 107 6.60 -43.83 -4.60
CA MET A 107 6.65 -42.53 -5.23
C MET A 107 5.93 -41.48 -4.38
N ALA A 108 6.60 -40.37 -4.11
CA ALA A 108 6.03 -39.25 -3.38
C ALA A 108 4.95 -38.54 -4.20
N ILE A 109 3.85 -38.16 -3.54
CA ILE A 109 2.81 -37.28 -4.03
C ILE A 109 2.48 -36.26 -2.94
N GLY A 110 1.90 -35.10 -3.32
CA GLY A 110 1.58 -34.03 -2.39
C GLY A 110 2.82 -33.36 -1.81
N VAL A 111 2.70 -32.78 -0.61
CA VAL A 111 3.81 -32.11 0.08
C VAL A 111 4.64 -33.12 0.85
N LYS A 112 5.97 -33.04 0.69
CA LYS A 112 6.95 -33.89 1.39
C LYS A 112 8.10 -33.05 1.91
N ARG A 113 8.55 -33.37 3.13
CA ARG A 113 9.75 -32.80 3.72
C ARG A 113 10.91 -33.80 3.58
N ILE A 114 11.92 -33.43 2.80
CA ILE A 114 13.07 -34.26 2.48
C ILE A 114 14.31 -33.49 2.93
N ASP A 115 15.10 -34.06 3.81
CA ASP A 115 16.30 -33.45 4.39
C ASP A 115 16.07 -32.04 4.96
N GLY A 116 14.88 -31.84 5.56
CA GLY A 116 14.49 -30.57 6.17
C GLY A 116 13.90 -29.55 5.20
N ILE A 117 13.92 -29.79 3.90
CA ILE A 117 13.40 -28.91 2.84
C ILE A 117 12.02 -29.43 2.39
N GLU A 118 11.11 -28.50 2.13
CA GLU A 118 9.76 -28.83 1.67
C GLU A 118 9.67 -28.81 0.14
N TYR A 119 9.17 -29.92 -0.41
CA TYR A 119 8.91 -30.12 -1.83
C TYR A 119 7.46 -30.48 -2.05
N ARG A 120 6.94 -30.17 -3.22
CA ARG A 120 5.61 -30.57 -3.66
C ARG A 120 5.70 -31.46 -4.89
N PHE A 121 4.91 -32.51 -4.91
CA PHE A 121 4.77 -33.43 -6.04
C PHE A 121 3.30 -33.47 -6.45
N ASN A 122 3.01 -33.39 -7.74
CA ASN A 122 1.65 -33.52 -8.24
C ASN A 122 1.17 -34.99 -8.11
N ASP A 123 -0.07 -35.27 -8.48
CA ASP A 123 -0.65 -36.63 -8.39
C ASP A 123 0.08 -37.65 -9.27
N GLY A 124 0.78 -37.21 -10.30
CA GLY A 124 1.66 -38.01 -11.13
C GLY A 124 3.07 -38.17 -10.56
N GLY A 125 3.35 -37.67 -9.34
CA GLY A 125 4.65 -37.73 -8.67
C GLY A 125 5.70 -36.76 -9.21
N VAL A 126 5.35 -35.88 -10.15
CA VAL A 126 6.31 -34.90 -10.70
C VAL A 126 6.52 -33.77 -9.71
N MET A 127 7.79 -33.49 -9.40
CA MET A 127 8.19 -32.37 -8.53
C MET A 127 7.74 -31.04 -9.12
N ALA A 128 7.08 -30.24 -8.31
CA ALA A 128 6.64 -28.89 -8.67
C ALA A 128 7.84 -27.94 -8.80
N THR A 129 7.78 -27.07 -9.79
CA THR A 129 8.71 -25.94 -9.98
C THR A 129 7.95 -24.75 -10.55
N GLY A 130 8.38 -23.52 -10.20
CA GLY A 130 7.66 -22.33 -10.61
C GLY A 130 6.42 -22.05 -9.75
N TRP A 131 5.43 -21.40 -10.33
CA TRP A 131 4.20 -21.01 -9.66
C TRP A 131 3.23 -22.18 -9.51
N GLU A 132 2.73 -22.36 -8.30
CA GLU A 132 1.76 -23.40 -7.96
C GLU A 132 0.63 -22.83 -7.09
N THR A 133 -0.57 -23.41 -7.21
CA THR A 133 -1.72 -23.07 -6.37
C THR A 133 -2.13 -24.24 -5.48
N SER A 134 -2.52 -23.94 -4.24
CA SER A 134 -3.13 -24.91 -3.34
C SER A 134 -4.13 -24.19 -2.43
N ASP A 135 -5.34 -24.71 -2.34
CA ASP A 135 -6.41 -24.16 -1.49
C ASP A 135 -6.65 -22.66 -1.72
N GLY A 136 -6.57 -22.22 -3.00
CA GLY A 136 -6.76 -20.83 -3.41
C GLY A 136 -5.57 -19.89 -3.10
N LYS A 137 -4.46 -20.42 -2.61
CA LYS A 137 -3.25 -19.70 -2.28
C LYS A 137 -2.16 -19.96 -3.31
N TRP A 138 -1.30 -18.97 -3.54
CA TRP A 138 -0.18 -19.07 -4.45
C TRP A 138 1.12 -19.35 -3.71
N TYR A 139 1.93 -20.19 -4.31
CA TYR A 139 3.27 -20.59 -3.87
C TYR A 139 4.23 -20.54 -5.04
N TYR A 140 5.50 -20.46 -4.75
CA TYR A 140 6.55 -20.56 -5.76
C TYR A 140 7.59 -21.60 -5.35
N TYR A 141 7.88 -22.55 -6.24
CA TYR A 141 8.92 -23.53 -6.05
C TYR A 141 10.12 -23.20 -6.95
N THR A 142 11.32 -23.21 -6.40
CA THR A 142 12.56 -22.96 -7.15
C THR A 142 12.76 -24.00 -8.24
N THR A 143 13.73 -23.79 -9.12
CA THR A 143 14.10 -24.81 -10.14
C THR A 143 14.63 -26.09 -9.52
N SER A 144 15.13 -26.05 -8.27
CA SER A 144 15.49 -27.21 -7.45
C SER A 144 14.30 -27.84 -6.73
N GLY A 145 13.09 -27.27 -6.86
CA GLY A 145 11.85 -27.77 -6.26
C GLY A 145 11.62 -27.31 -4.82
N GLU A 146 12.47 -26.47 -4.26
CA GLU A 146 12.34 -25.97 -2.90
C GLU A 146 11.26 -24.91 -2.80
N LEU A 147 10.42 -24.96 -1.75
CA LEU A 147 9.41 -23.93 -1.48
C LEU A 147 10.10 -22.58 -1.21
N LYS A 148 9.79 -21.58 -2.02
CA LYS A 148 10.31 -20.22 -1.87
C LYS A 148 9.69 -19.53 -0.66
N LYS A 149 10.54 -18.88 0.13
CA LYS A 149 10.17 -18.02 1.26
C LYS A 149 10.89 -16.68 1.13
N GLY A 150 10.31 -15.61 1.71
CA GLY A 150 10.86 -14.26 1.60
C GLY A 150 10.79 -13.69 0.19
N TRP A 151 11.68 -12.78 -0.12
CA TRP A 151 11.67 -12.02 -1.38
C TRP A 151 12.02 -12.86 -2.60
N LEU A 152 11.27 -12.65 -3.68
CA LEU A 152 11.52 -13.20 -5.01
C LEU A 152 11.44 -12.10 -6.06
N LYS A 153 12.44 -12.00 -6.92
CA LYS A 153 12.34 -11.22 -8.15
C LYS A 153 12.02 -12.15 -9.32
N TYR A 154 10.88 -11.94 -9.96
CA TYR A 154 10.43 -12.75 -11.09
C TYR A 154 9.85 -11.84 -12.18
N ASN A 155 10.30 -11.97 -13.43
CA ASN A 155 9.90 -11.13 -14.57
C ASN A 155 9.93 -9.63 -14.27
N ASN A 156 11.01 -9.15 -13.64
CA ASN A 156 11.21 -7.75 -13.22
C ASN A 156 10.26 -7.23 -12.13
N GLU A 157 9.35 -8.02 -11.60
CA GLU A 157 8.50 -7.69 -10.46
C GLU A 157 9.00 -8.38 -9.21
N TRP A 158 8.78 -7.75 -8.05
CA TRP A 158 9.10 -8.31 -6.76
C TRP A 158 7.85 -8.92 -6.12
N TYR A 159 8.05 -10.08 -5.48
CA TYR A 159 7.06 -10.82 -4.72
C TYR A 159 7.62 -11.13 -3.34
N TYR A 160 6.74 -11.35 -2.39
CA TYR A 160 7.14 -11.79 -1.06
C TYR A 160 6.30 -13.00 -0.63
N PHE A 161 6.96 -13.97 -0.05
CA PHE A 161 6.35 -15.20 0.44
C PHE A 161 6.52 -15.29 1.94
N GLU A 162 5.46 -15.64 2.66
CA GLU A 162 5.49 -15.76 4.11
C GLU A 162 6.63 -16.71 4.57
N PRO A 163 7.46 -16.28 5.54
CA PRO A 163 8.54 -17.13 6.05
C PRO A 163 8.05 -18.41 6.71
N LYS A 164 6.83 -18.38 7.27
CA LYS A 164 6.24 -19.51 7.99
C LYS A 164 5.89 -20.65 7.04
N ASP A 165 5.09 -20.37 6.01
CA ASP A 165 4.42 -21.37 5.19
C ASP A 165 4.64 -21.19 3.67
N GLY A 166 5.32 -20.11 3.24
CA GLY A 166 5.60 -19.85 1.83
C GLY A 166 4.39 -19.36 1.03
N GLU A 167 3.30 -18.91 1.67
CA GLU A 167 2.17 -18.31 0.98
C GLU A 167 2.57 -16.97 0.36
N MET A 168 2.17 -16.70 -0.89
CA MET A 168 2.40 -15.42 -1.55
C MET A 168 1.59 -14.31 -0.89
N VAL A 169 2.27 -13.22 -0.53
CA VAL A 169 1.63 -12.06 0.09
C VAL A 169 0.90 -11.20 -0.93
N THR A 170 -0.30 -10.76 -0.58
CA THR A 170 -1.09 -9.73 -1.26
C THR A 170 -1.51 -8.65 -0.27
N GLY A 171 -1.93 -7.47 -0.77
CA GLY A 171 -2.33 -6.36 0.11
C GLY A 171 -1.14 -5.68 0.80
N ILE A 172 -1.38 -5.11 1.99
CA ILE A 172 -0.35 -4.40 2.77
C ILE A 172 0.31 -5.38 3.75
N LYS A 173 1.64 -5.42 3.72
CA LYS A 173 2.45 -6.23 4.63
C LYS A 173 3.57 -5.41 5.25
N GLU A 174 3.80 -5.59 6.53
CA GLU A 174 4.99 -5.09 7.22
C GLU A 174 6.09 -6.17 7.19
N ILE A 175 7.26 -5.78 6.68
CA ILE A 175 8.44 -6.64 6.54
C ILE A 175 9.63 -5.85 7.07
N ASP A 176 10.32 -6.37 8.06
CA ASP A 176 11.47 -5.73 8.70
C ASP A 176 11.20 -4.27 9.14
N GLY A 177 10.00 -4.02 9.70
CA GLY A 177 9.58 -2.71 10.20
C GLY A 177 9.17 -1.70 9.10
N GLN A 178 9.19 -2.09 7.82
CA GLN A 178 8.74 -1.28 6.69
C GLN A 178 7.44 -1.83 6.10
N LYS A 179 6.53 -0.95 5.70
CA LYS A 179 5.28 -1.35 5.03
C LYS A 179 5.46 -1.39 3.52
N TYR A 180 5.03 -2.48 2.95
CA TYR A 180 4.96 -2.73 1.51
C TYR A 180 3.52 -2.96 1.09
N SER A 181 3.22 -2.73 -0.17
CA SER A 181 1.93 -3.08 -0.75
C SER A 181 2.12 -4.03 -1.92
N PHE A 182 1.33 -5.07 -1.95
CA PHE A 182 1.33 -6.07 -3.02
C PHE A 182 -0.04 -6.04 -3.73
N LYS A 183 -0.03 -6.12 -5.05
CA LYS A 183 -1.23 -6.26 -5.88
C LYS A 183 -1.90 -7.61 -5.61
N ASP A 184 -3.12 -7.81 -6.09
CA ASP A 184 -3.80 -9.12 -6.02
C ASP A 184 -3.02 -10.20 -6.78
N SER A 185 -2.23 -9.80 -7.79
CA SER A 185 -1.29 -10.68 -8.48
C SER A 185 -0.05 -11.06 -7.65
N GLY A 186 0.11 -10.52 -6.45
CA GLY A 186 1.30 -10.68 -5.61
C GLY A 186 2.46 -9.75 -5.97
N ALA A 187 2.40 -9.03 -7.09
CA ALA A 187 3.48 -8.12 -7.48
C ALA A 187 3.53 -6.90 -6.57
N MET A 188 4.72 -6.55 -6.08
CA MET A 188 4.98 -5.38 -5.23
C MET A 188 4.59 -4.09 -5.95
N ALA A 189 3.84 -3.23 -5.28
CA ALA A 189 3.44 -1.93 -5.79
C ALA A 189 4.55 -0.89 -5.54
N THR A 190 4.70 0.04 -6.49
CA THR A 190 5.56 1.22 -6.39
C THR A 190 4.80 2.45 -6.87
N GLY A 191 5.24 3.65 -6.48
CA GLY A 191 4.55 4.90 -6.82
C GLY A 191 3.26 5.09 -6.01
N TRP A 192 2.34 5.86 -6.57
CA TRP A 192 1.06 6.15 -5.94
C TRP A 192 0.11 4.95 -5.96
N LYS A 193 -0.47 4.65 -4.81
CA LYS A 193 -1.49 3.62 -4.67
C LYS A 193 -2.63 4.10 -3.77
N GLN A 194 -3.86 3.87 -4.21
CA GLN A 194 -5.05 4.09 -3.40
C GLN A 194 -5.47 2.79 -2.71
N THR A 195 -5.75 2.88 -1.41
CA THR A 195 -6.28 1.78 -0.60
C THR A 195 -7.32 2.38 0.36
N ASP A 196 -8.52 1.81 0.40
CA ASP A 196 -9.64 2.29 1.24
C ASP A 196 -9.91 3.79 1.08
N GLY A 197 -9.88 4.30 -0.15
CA GLY A 197 -10.10 5.70 -0.50
C GLY A 197 -8.94 6.64 -0.15
N LYS A 198 -7.85 6.17 0.47
CA LYS A 198 -6.68 6.96 0.86
C LYS A 198 -5.52 6.71 -0.08
N TRP A 199 -4.75 7.77 -0.37
CA TRP A 199 -3.57 7.68 -1.21
C TRP A 199 -2.29 7.49 -0.38
N TYR A 200 -1.43 6.60 -0.83
CA TYR A 200 -0.12 6.30 -0.29
C TYR A 200 0.92 6.35 -1.40
N TYR A 201 2.17 6.57 -1.06
CA TYR A 201 3.27 6.51 -2.00
C TYR A 201 4.31 5.47 -1.58
N TYR A 202 4.67 4.60 -2.51
CA TYR A 202 5.67 3.57 -2.31
C TYR A 202 6.91 3.88 -3.16
N ALA A 203 8.10 3.85 -2.56
CA ALA A 203 9.34 4.05 -3.26
C ALA A 203 9.57 3.00 -4.37
N ALA A 204 10.56 3.21 -5.22
CA ALA A 204 10.98 2.21 -6.21
C ALA A 204 11.45 0.90 -5.55
N SER A 205 11.96 0.97 -4.30
CA SER A 205 12.30 -0.18 -3.44
C SER A 205 11.08 -0.85 -2.80
N GLY A 206 9.88 -0.26 -2.97
CA GLY A 206 8.60 -0.79 -2.48
C GLY A 206 8.18 -0.30 -1.10
N GLU A 207 9.03 0.39 -0.35
CA GLU A 207 8.72 0.88 1.00
C GLU A 207 7.72 2.02 0.97
N MET A 208 6.73 2.00 1.87
CA MET A 208 5.79 3.10 2.05
C MET A 208 6.52 4.34 2.56
N LYS A 209 6.38 5.46 1.86
CA LYS A 209 6.96 6.74 2.24
C LYS A 209 6.10 7.49 3.25
N LYS A 210 6.77 8.33 4.03
CA LYS A 210 6.19 9.29 4.98
C LYS A 210 6.93 10.62 4.86
N GLY A 211 6.27 11.71 5.27
CA GLY A 211 6.84 13.04 5.17
C GLY A 211 6.84 13.60 3.76
N TRP A 212 7.77 14.50 3.47
CA TRP A 212 7.85 15.19 2.19
C TRP A 212 8.37 14.29 1.07
N ILE A 213 7.66 14.29 -0.05
CA ILE A 213 8.12 13.67 -1.30
C ILE A 213 7.96 14.64 -2.46
N LYS A 214 8.80 14.46 -3.48
CA LYS A 214 8.67 15.17 -4.75
C LYS A 214 8.44 14.15 -5.85
N ASP A 215 7.30 14.30 -6.54
CA ASP A 215 6.93 13.43 -7.66
C ASP A 215 6.44 14.26 -8.84
N ALA A 216 6.87 13.94 -10.05
CA ALA A 216 6.55 14.68 -11.28
C ALA A 216 6.69 16.21 -11.13
N GLY A 217 7.73 16.67 -10.41
CA GLY A 217 8.04 18.08 -10.18
C GLY A 217 7.21 18.78 -9.10
N LYS A 218 6.20 18.10 -8.53
CA LYS A 218 5.34 18.63 -7.46
C LYS A 218 5.71 18.06 -6.11
N TRP A 219 5.51 18.85 -5.05
CA TRP A 219 5.69 18.41 -3.68
C TRP A 219 4.38 17.89 -3.10
N TYR A 220 4.50 16.84 -2.29
CA TYR A 220 3.43 16.21 -1.54
C TYR A 220 3.90 15.95 -0.11
N TYR A 221 2.98 15.84 0.81
CA TYR A 221 3.27 15.43 2.17
C TYR A 221 2.45 14.21 2.55
N LEU A 222 3.14 13.20 3.05
CA LEU A 222 2.55 11.96 3.54
C LEU A 222 2.60 12.00 5.07
N ASP A 223 1.47 11.81 5.71
CA ASP A 223 1.36 11.91 7.17
C ASP A 223 2.40 11.00 7.87
N GLN A 224 3.08 11.56 8.87
CA GLN A 224 4.16 10.84 9.57
C GLN A 224 3.67 9.61 10.35
N LYS A 225 2.42 9.60 10.77
CA LYS A 225 1.85 8.50 11.55
C LYS A 225 1.50 7.31 10.67
N ASP A 226 0.72 7.54 9.62
CA ASP A 226 0.09 6.47 8.83
C ASP A 226 0.50 6.45 7.34
N GLY A 227 1.22 7.48 6.84
CA GLY A 227 1.66 7.58 5.44
C GLY A 227 0.56 8.02 4.46
N VAL A 228 -0.60 8.48 4.95
CA VAL A 228 -1.69 8.97 4.10
C VAL A 228 -1.29 10.30 3.46
N MET A 229 -1.57 10.47 2.17
CA MET A 229 -1.37 11.72 1.46
C MET A 229 -2.25 12.81 2.06
N VAL A 230 -1.63 13.95 2.40
CA VAL A 230 -2.32 15.11 2.96
C VAL A 230 -2.96 15.93 1.86
N THR A 231 -4.19 16.42 2.12
CA THR A 231 -4.93 17.40 1.31
C THR A 231 -5.42 18.53 2.22
N GLY A 232 -5.78 19.68 1.65
CA GLY A 232 -6.20 20.87 2.42
C GLY A 232 -5.06 21.51 3.19
N VAL A 233 -5.37 22.19 4.29
CA VAL A 233 -4.38 22.88 5.12
C VAL A 233 -3.81 21.96 6.20
N LYS A 234 -2.49 21.91 6.29
CA LYS A 234 -1.77 21.13 7.30
C LYS A 234 -0.64 21.96 7.94
N GLU A 235 -0.53 21.87 9.24
CA GLU A 235 0.64 22.39 9.96
C GLU A 235 1.72 21.30 10.04
N ILE A 236 2.93 21.67 9.62
CA ILE A 236 4.11 20.81 9.56
C ILE A 236 5.28 21.60 10.11
N ASP A 237 5.91 21.12 11.17
CA ASP A 237 7.03 21.76 11.84
C ASP A 237 6.77 23.26 12.17
N GLY A 238 5.56 23.56 12.66
CA GLY A 238 5.14 24.92 13.05
C GLY A 238 4.84 25.87 11.87
N GLN A 239 4.85 25.39 10.64
CA GLN A 239 4.48 26.15 9.44
C GLN A 239 3.20 25.57 8.81
N LYS A 240 2.32 26.43 8.32
CA LYS A 240 1.11 26.00 7.59
C LYS A 240 1.39 25.86 6.10
N TYR A 241 0.92 24.78 5.52
CA TYR A 241 0.97 24.47 4.10
C TYR A 241 -0.42 24.18 3.58
N SER A 242 -0.67 24.46 2.31
CA SER A 242 -1.91 24.09 1.63
C SER A 242 -1.62 23.06 0.54
N PHE A 243 -2.50 22.08 0.44
CA PHE A 243 -2.42 21.02 -0.55
C PHE A 243 -3.77 20.90 -1.27
N LYS A 244 -3.72 20.78 -2.58
CA LYS A 244 -4.89 20.53 -3.42
C LYS A 244 -5.52 19.17 -3.07
N ASP A 245 -6.74 18.91 -3.55
CA ASP A 245 -7.39 17.59 -3.44
C ASP A 245 -6.55 16.49 -4.09
N SER A 246 -5.75 16.85 -5.09
CA SER A 246 -4.75 15.95 -5.70
C SER A 246 -3.52 15.69 -4.82
N GLY A 247 -3.43 16.29 -3.63
CA GLY A 247 -2.28 16.23 -2.72
C GLY A 247 -1.11 17.12 -3.09
N ALA A 248 -1.13 17.78 -4.26
CA ALA A 248 -0.04 18.65 -4.67
C ALA A 248 0.03 19.91 -3.81
N MET A 249 1.21 20.22 -3.24
CA MET A 249 1.46 21.43 -2.45
C MET A 249 1.20 22.69 -3.28
N GLU A 250 0.55 23.66 -2.69
CA GLU A 250 0.25 24.94 -3.30
C GLU A 250 1.32 25.99 -2.98
N THR A 251 1.54 26.91 -3.91
CA THR A 251 2.43 28.07 -3.78
C THR A 251 1.80 29.30 -4.43
N GLY A 252 2.22 30.49 -4.02
CA GLY A 252 1.62 31.74 -4.47
C GLY A 252 0.29 32.04 -3.78
N TRP A 253 -0.60 32.76 -4.45
CA TRP A 253 -1.90 33.10 -3.93
C TRP A 253 -2.86 31.91 -3.98
N VAL A 254 -3.48 31.61 -2.84
CA VAL A 254 -4.46 30.50 -2.66
C VAL A 254 -5.75 31.06 -2.06
N PHE A 255 -6.87 30.73 -2.67
CA PHE A 255 -8.21 31.06 -2.18
C PHE A 255 -8.89 29.81 -1.62
N ASP A 256 -9.27 29.83 -0.35
CA ASP A 256 -9.89 28.69 0.33
C ASP A 256 -11.42 28.59 0.16
N GLY A 257 -11.99 29.42 -0.72
CA GLY A 257 -13.45 29.57 -0.91
C GLY A 257 -14.02 30.75 -0.15
N LYS A 258 -13.29 31.36 0.78
CA LYS A 258 -13.69 32.49 1.59
C LYS A 258 -12.64 33.59 1.63
N ASP A 259 -11.42 33.24 1.95
CA ASP A 259 -10.30 34.16 2.22
C ASP A 259 -9.10 33.85 1.32
N TRP A 260 -8.23 34.84 1.05
CA TRP A 260 -7.00 34.70 0.32
C TRP A 260 -5.81 34.54 1.26
N TYR A 261 -4.87 33.67 0.89
CA TYR A 261 -3.61 33.40 1.56
C TYR A 261 -2.48 33.46 0.56
N TYR A 262 -1.26 33.69 1.02
CA TYR A 262 -0.09 33.58 0.17
C TYR A 262 0.89 32.54 0.70
N HIS A 263 1.33 31.63 -0.15
CA HIS A 263 2.33 30.62 0.15
C HIS A 263 3.63 30.92 -0.59
N ARG A 264 4.75 30.94 0.13
CA ARG A 264 6.09 31.10 -0.45
C ARG A 264 6.38 29.99 -1.47
N ALA A 265 7.47 30.14 -2.23
CA ALA A 265 7.96 29.08 -3.12
C ALA A 265 8.29 27.76 -2.36
N SER A 266 8.61 27.86 -1.05
CA SER A 266 8.79 26.72 -0.16
C SER A 266 7.47 26.02 0.21
N GLY A 267 6.32 26.61 -0.12
CA GLY A 267 4.97 26.18 0.29
C GLY A 267 4.52 26.71 1.65
N ALA A 268 5.42 27.26 2.48
CA ALA A 268 5.06 27.81 3.78
C ALA A 268 4.16 29.04 3.63
N MET A 269 3.08 29.11 4.42
CA MET A 269 2.16 30.25 4.45
C MET A 269 2.88 31.50 4.95
N GLU A 270 2.72 32.62 4.22
CA GLU A 270 3.24 33.92 4.59
C GLU A 270 2.34 34.59 5.62
N LYS A 271 2.93 35.45 6.46
CA LYS A 271 2.22 36.25 7.46
C LYS A 271 2.86 37.62 7.58
N GLY A 272 2.08 38.63 7.97
CA GLY A 272 2.56 40.00 8.15
C GLY A 272 2.74 40.74 6.81
N TRP A 273 3.62 41.75 6.83
CA TRP A 273 3.94 42.54 5.65
C TRP A 273 4.74 41.77 4.62
N PHE A 274 4.28 41.77 3.37
CA PHE A 274 5.11 41.26 2.28
C PHE A 274 4.89 42.04 0.98
N LYS A 275 5.90 42.02 0.10
CA LYS A 275 5.89 42.74 -1.16
C LYS A 275 5.77 41.75 -2.30
N TYR A 276 4.73 41.89 -3.13
CA TYR A 276 4.50 41.05 -4.30
C TYR A 276 4.28 41.91 -5.53
N THR A 277 5.00 41.64 -6.63
CA THR A 277 4.96 42.43 -7.89
C THR A 277 5.04 43.96 -7.69
N GLY A 278 5.87 44.41 -6.73
CA GLY A 278 6.06 45.84 -6.41
C GLY A 278 5.00 46.44 -5.48
N LYS A 279 3.93 45.72 -5.16
CA LYS A 279 2.86 46.17 -4.26
C LYS A 279 3.03 45.59 -2.86
N TRP A 280 2.61 46.33 -1.83
CA TRP A 280 2.60 45.88 -0.46
C TRP A 280 1.25 45.28 -0.11
N PHE A 281 1.30 44.16 0.64
CA PHE A 281 0.18 43.42 1.19
C PHE A 281 0.42 43.19 2.68
N PHE A 282 -0.65 42.99 3.41
CA PHE A 282 -0.56 42.51 4.78
C PHE A 282 -1.39 41.25 4.95
N LEU A 283 -0.78 40.25 5.52
CA LEU A 283 -1.41 38.98 5.87
C LEU A 283 -1.51 38.92 7.38
N ASP A 284 -2.70 38.70 7.89
CA ASP A 284 -2.95 38.67 9.32
C ASP A 284 -1.96 37.73 10.06
N HIS A 285 -1.40 38.22 11.15
CA HIS A 285 -0.33 37.51 11.85
C HIS A 285 -0.73 36.17 12.46
N GLU A 286 -1.99 36.03 12.85
CA GLU A 286 -2.51 34.79 13.47
C GLU A 286 -2.98 33.83 12.40
N THR A 287 -3.82 34.30 11.50
CA THR A 287 -4.54 33.49 10.54
C THR A 287 -3.83 33.33 9.19
N GLY A 288 -2.98 34.29 8.80
CA GLY A 288 -2.38 34.39 7.47
C GLY A 288 -3.33 34.92 6.39
N LYS A 289 -4.52 35.38 6.74
CA LYS A 289 -5.51 35.91 5.80
C LYS A 289 -5.08 37.25 5.22
N MET A 290 -5.30 37.45 3.92
CA MET A 290 -5.12 38.73 3.26
C MET A 290 -6.16 39.72 3.80
N VAL A 291 -5.70 40.89 4.26
CA VAL A 291 -6.58 41.94 4.76
C VAL A 291 -7.01 42.87 3.63
N THR A 292 -8.19 43.46 3.79
CA THR A 292 -8.77 44.47 2.89
C THR A 292 -9.47 45.57 3.70
N GLY A 293 -9.65 46.75 3.11
CA GLY A 293 -10.22 47.90 3.80
C GLY A 293 -9.23 48.57 4.75
N ILE A 294 -9.73 49.35 5.70
CA ILE A 294 -8.90 49.93 6.77
C ILE A 294 -8.59 48.86 7.79
N HIS A 295 -7.28 48.65 8.05
CA HIS A 295 -6.81 47.65 8.99
C HIS A 295 -5.69 48.23 9.85
N GLU A 296 -5.75 47.97 11.16
CA GLU A 296 -4.74 48.42 12.11
C GLU A 296 -3.56 47.41 12.15
N VAL A 297 -2.37 47.94 12.00
CA VAL A 297 -1.13 47.16 12.10
C VAL A 297 -0.16 47.94 13.00
N SER A 298 0.19 47.35 14.15
CA SER A 298 1.16 47.91 15.10
C SER A 298 0.82 49.35 15.55
N GLY A 299 -0.49 49.66 15.73
CA GLY A 299 -0.95 50.95 16.18
C GLY A 299 -1.23 52.00 15.08
N ASP A 300 -0.81 51.73 13.85
CA ASP A 300 -1.16 52.56 12.69
C ASP A 300 -2.24 51.90 11.82
N ASN A 301 -3.13 52.71 11.23
CA ASN A 301 -4.10 52.23 10.25
C ASN A 301 -3.57 52.34 8.83
N TYR A 302 -3.79 51.30 8.05
CA TYR A 302 -3.48 51.23 6.63
C TYR A 302 -4.74 50.90 5.83
N TYR A 303 -4.74 51.24 4.56
CA TYR A 303 -5.86 50.88 3.68
C TYR A 303 -5.38 49.92 2.61
N PHE A 304 -6.10 48.79 2.46
CA PHE A 304 -5.89 47.81 1.45
C PHE A 304 -7.10 47.72 0.54
N ASN A 305 -6.89 47.81 -0.77
CA ASN A 305 -7.97 47.71 -1.73
C ASN A 305 -8.58 46.29 -1.73
N LYS A 306 -9.63 46.06 -2.54
CA LYS A 306 -10.26 44.73 -2.64
C LYS A 306 -9.36 43.63 -3.13
N ALA A 307 -8.23 43.96 -3.81
CA ALA A 307 -7.20 43.03 -4.21
C ALA A 307 -6.13 42.82 -3.12
N GLY A 308 -6.25 43.43 -1.94
CA GLY A 308 -5.28 43.37 -0.84
C GLY A 308 -4.09 44.29 -0.99
N GLU A 309 -4.01 45.11 -2.03
CA GLU A 309 -2.89 46.04 -2.25
C GLU A 309 -2.99 47.26 -1.35
N MET A 310 -1.93 47.58 -0.58
CA MET A 310 -1.85 48.80 0.22
C MET A 310 -1.95 50.05 -0.67
N GLN A 311 -2.78 50.98 -0.30
CA GLN A 311 -2.97 52.23 -1.02
C GLN A 311 -2.41 53.43 -0.22
N VAL A 312 -2.10 54.51 -0.94
CA VAL A 312 -1.61 55.78 -0.40
C VAL A 312 -2.41 56.92 -1.01
N GLY A 313 -2.36 58.10 -0.37
CA GLY A 313 -3.12 59.28 -0.80
C GLY A 313 -4.55 59.31 -0.26
N TRP A 314 -5.44 60.04 -0.92
CA TRP A 314 -6.84 60.15 -0.53
C TRP A 314 -7.64 58.93 -0.90
N ILE A 315 -8.33 58.36 0.07
CA ILE A 315 -9.18 57.17 -0.08
C ILE A 315 -10.54 57.48 0.54
N GLN A 316 -11.62 57.14 -0.18
CA GLN A 316 -12.98 57.19 0.35
C GLN A 316 -13.37 55.76 0.81
N GLU A 317 -13.73 55.64 2.07
CA GLU A 317 -14.20 54.39 2.65
C GLU A 317 -15.47 54.64 3.47
N LYS A 318 -16.55 53.93 3.18
CA LYS A 318 -17.86 54.06 3.85
C LYS A 318 -18.42 55.48 3.88
N GLY A 319 -18.15 56.26 2.83
CA GLY A 319 -18.65 57.65 2.68
C GLY A 319 -17.71 58.71 3.26
N GLU A 320 -16.71 58.35 4.04
CA GLU A 320 -15.74 59.26 4.64
C GLU A 320 -14.44 59.29 3.86
N TRP A 321 -13.71 60.44 3.84
CA TRP A 321 -12.42 60.58 3.21
C TRP A 321 -11.30 60.50 4.24
N TYR A 322 -10.26 59.70 3.92
CA TYR A 322 -9.05 59.50 4.70
C TYR A 322 -7.81 59.77 3.85
N TYR A 323 -6.75 60.22 4.48
CA TYR A 323 -5.47 60.38 3.78
C TYR A 323 -4.40 59.39 4.32
N PHE A 324 -3.82 58.63 3.42
CA PHE A 324 -2.73 57.70 3.75
C PHE A 324 -1.41 58.24 3.24
N LYS A 325 -0.42 58.37 4.12
CA LYS A 325 0.95 58.85 3.84
C LYS A 325 1.66 57.97 2.82
N ALA A 326 2.80 58.42 2.29
CA ALA A 326 3.67 57.62 1.41
C ALA A 326 4.13 56.31 2.07
N SER A 327 4.22 56.28 3.41
CA SER A 327 4.48 55.04 4.19
C SER A 327 3.31 54.08 4.22
N GLY A 328 2.14 54.48 3.76
CA GLY A 328 0.85 53.73 3.88
C GLY A 328 0.09 54.05 5.16
N ALA A 329 0.74 54.62 6.20
CA ALA A 329 0.05 54.91 7.47
C ALA A 329 -0.95 56.08 7.32
N MET A 330 -2.14 55.90 7.95
CA MET A 330 -3.19 56.92 7.98
C MET A 330 -2.69 58.18 8.67
N LEU A 331 -2.97 59.34 8.09
CA LEU A 331 -2.74 60.66 8.75
C LEU A 331 -3.87 60.93 9.75
N ARG A 332 -3.52 61.25 10.99
CA ARG A 332 -4.45 61.62 12.05
C ARG A 332 -4.04 62.96 12.65
N ASN A 333 -5.01 63.80 13.11
CA ASN A 333 -4.77 65.08 13.72
C ASN A 333 -3.71 65.91 12.97
N GLY A 334 -3.85 66.00 11.63
CA GLY A 334 -2.80 66.59 10.82
C GLY A 334 -3.29 67.34 9.59
N THR A 335 -2.34 67.93 8.86
CA THR A 335 -2.59 68.56 7.57
C THR A 335 -1.94 67.79 6.46
N THR A 336 -2.68 67.46 5.42
CA THR A 336 -2.19 66.75 4.23
C THR A 336 -1.26 67.66 3.39
N PRO A 337 -0.43 67.11 2.49
CA PRO A 337 0.43 67.91 1.61
C PRO A 337 -0.30 68.91 0.74
N ASP A 338 -1.53 68.67 0.40
CA ASP A 338 -2.43 69.56 -0.37
C ASP A 338 -3.25 70.48 0.51
N GLY A 339 -2.97 70.58 1.83
CA GLY A 339 -3.49 71.60 2.74
C GLY A 339 -4.78 71.26 3.45
N TYR A 340 -5.34 70.08 3.29
CA TYR A 340 -6.56 69.67 3.98
C TYR A 340 -6.25 69.12 5.39
N LYS A 341 -7.21 69.31 6.31
CA LYS A 341 -7.10 68.84 7.68
C LYS A 341 -7.87 67.56 7.89
N VAL A 342 -7.33 66.68 8.74
CA VAL A 342 -7.98 65.45 9.19
C VAL A 342 -8.07 65.43 10.73
N ASP A 343 -9.13 64.79 11.26
CA ASP A 343 -9.39 64.66 12.70
C ASP A 343 -8.56 63.55 13.36
N GLY A 344 -8.87 63.21 14.63
CA GLY A 344 -8.20 62.17 15.41
C GLY A 344 -8.48 60.77 14.90
N GLU A 345 -9.59 60.58 14.21
CA GLU A 345 -9.96 59.32 13.56
C GLU A 345 -9.47 59.24 12.11
N GLY A 346 -8.77 60.31 11.62
CA GLY A 346 -8.21 60.40 10.27
C GLY A 346 -9.20 60.84 9.20
N ARG A 347 -10.43 61.27 9.56
CA ARG A 347 -11.48 61.74 8.62
C ARG A 347 -11.19 63.15 8.14
N TRP A 348 -11.45 63.41 6.89
CA TRP A 348 -11.32 64.77 6.32
C TRP A 348 -12.32 65.76 6.98
N LEU A 349 -11.81 66.93 7.31
CA LEU A 349 -12.56 68.05 7.85
C LEU A 349 -12.86 69.09 6.74
N PRO A 350 -14.06 69.14 6.17
CA PRO A 350 -14.40 70.02 5.03
C PRO A 350 -14.18 71.52 5.30
N ASN A 351 -14.33 71.95 6.56
CA ASN A 351 -14.29 73.38 6.95
C ASN A 351 -13.17 73.76 7.88
N GLY A 352 -12.14 72.90 8.04
CA GLY A 352 -10.94 73.18 8.87
C GLY A 352 -11.21 73.33 10.38
N VAL A 353 -12.38 72.89 10.86
CA VAL A 353 -12.73 72.97 12.29
C VAL A 353 -12.18 71.70 13.00
N THR A 354 -11.26 71.89 13.92
CA THR A 354 -10.84 70.88 14.86
C THR A 354 -11.98 70.66 15.89
N THR A 355 -12.74 69.59 15.76
CA THR A 355 -13.61 69.14 16.86
C THR A 355 -12.69 68.48 17.90
N THR A 356 -12.28 69.22 18.90
CA THR A 356 -11.67 68.69 20.12
C THR A 356 -12.79 67.96 20.85
N THR A 357 -12.85 66.63 20.76
CA THR A 357 -13.73 65.85 21.61
C THR A 357 -13.14 65.87 23.03
N THR A 358 -13.67 66.82 23.83
CA THR A 358 -13.38 66.83 25.26
C THR A 358 -14.10 65.65 25.88
N THR A 359 -13.40 64.61 26.18
CA THR A 359 -13.93 63.47 26.97
C THR A 359 -14.11 64.03 28.41
N THR A 360 -15.31 64.47 28.74
CA THR A 360 -15.65 64.81 30.10
C THR A 360 -15.78 63.49 30.88
N THR A 361 -14.77 63.14 31.61
CA THR A 361 -14.81 62.02 32.56
C THR A 361 -15.68 62.49 33.75
N THR A 362 -16.97 62.16 33.73
CA THR A 362 -17.85 62.33 34.87
C THR A 362 -17.51 61.18 35.85
N THR A 363 -16.70 61.49 36.88
CA THR A 363 -16.50 60.61 37.99
C THR A 363 -17.75 60.64 38.89
N THR A 364 -18.62 59.64 38.72
CA THR A 364 -19.73 59.41 39.65
C THR A 364 -19.21 58.47 40.73
N SER A 365 -18.92 59.07 41.92
CA SER A 365 -18.77 58.35 43.18
C SER A 365 -20.11 57.72 43.54
N THR A 366 -20.23 56.43 43.55
CA THR A 366 -21.34 55.73 44.21
C THR A 366 -20.78 54.83 45.31
N THR A 367 -21.19 55.21 46.50
CA THR A 367 -20.95 54.51 47.79
C THR A 367 -21.64 53.14 47.75
N GLU A 368 -20.92 52.18 48.28
CA GLU A 368 -21.41 50.80 48.54
C GLU A 368 -22.59 50.79 49.52
N THR A 369 -23.60 49.97 49.22
CA THR A 369 -24.39 49.35 50.30
C THR A 369 -24.76 47.93 49.86
N THR A 370 -24.24 47.00 50.66
CA THR A 370 -24.47 45.56 50.66
C THR A 370 -25.93 45.24 50.94
N THR A 371 -26.59 44.36 50.24
CA THR A 371 -27.48 43.33 50.83
C THR A 371 -27.69 42.17 49.86
N ALA A 372 -27.53 40.98 50.41
CA ALA A 372 -27.79 39.70 49.82
C ALA A 372 -29.30 39.43 49.65
N GLU A 373 -29.72 38.68 48.66
CA GLU A 373 -30.58 37.48 48.85
C GLU A 373 -30.88 36.79 47.51
N GLU A 374 -30.90 35.48 47.61
CA GLU A 374 -31.24 34.39 46.69
C GLU A 374 -32.59 34.57 45.94
N THR A 375 -32.75 33.95 44.79
CA THR A 375 -33.61 32.77 44.56
C THR A 375 -33.88 32.52 43.07
N THR A 376 -33.46 31.36 42.57
CA THR A 376 -34.12 30.27 41.84
C THR A 376 -35.04 30.54 40.63
N GLN A 377 -34.71 29.82 39.55
CA GLN A 377 -35.57 29.13 38.53
C GLN A 377 -36.35 30.05 37.51
N GLU A 378 -36.48 29.71 36.22
CA GLU A 378 -36.89 28.46 35.58
C GLU A 378 -36.66 28.53 34.04
N LYS A 379 -36.55 27.32 33.45
CA LYS A 379 -36.55 27.00 32.02
C LYS A 379 -37.75 27.56 31.23
N THR A 380 -37.52 27.91 29.96
CA THR A 380 -38.48 27.55 28.91
C THR A 380 -37.82 27.45 27.55
N THR A 381 -37.94 26.25 26.99
CA THR A 381 -37.58 25.83 25.62
C THR A 381 -38.66 26.34 24.65
N GLN A 382 -38.28 26.93 23.53
CA GLN A 382 -39.14 26.94 22.33
C GLN A 382 -38.35 26.62 21.07
N LYS A 383 -38.78 25.52 20.48
CA LYS A 383 -38.38 24.94 19.20
C LYS A 383 -39.25 25.61 18.12
N THR A 384 -38.62 26.18 17.08
CA THR A 384 -39.33 26.50 15.85
C THR A 384 -38.56 25.97 14.65
N THR A 385 -39.18 25.01 14.00
CA THR A 385 -38.83 24.39 12.73
C THR A 385 -39.25 25.34 11.61
N VAL A 386 -38.40 25.60 10.62
CA VAL A 386 -38.80 26.06 9.30
C VAL A 386 -38.00 25.34 8.23
N GLU A 387 -38.71 24.86 7.23
CA GLU A 387 -38.34 23.96 6.13
C GLU A 387 -37.31 24.53 5.16
N SER A 388 -36.65 23.56 4.51
CA SER A 388 -35.69 23.69 3.42
C SER A 388 -36.34 24.17 2.11
N THR A 389 -35.60 24.98 1.36
CA THR A 389 -35.71 24.99 -0.10
C THR A 389 -34.29 25.04 -0.69
N THR A 390 -33.99 23.99 -1.44
CA THR A 390 -32.80 23.76 -2.22
C THR A 390 -32.68 24.79 -3.34
N ALA A 391 -31.51 25.42 -3.46
CA ALA A 391 -31.02 26.00 -4.71
C ALA A 391 -29.51 25.82 -4.74
N GLU A 392 -29.00 25.03 -5.71
CA GLU A 392 -27.60 24.89 -6.02
C GLU A 392 -27.00 26.24 -6.46
N PRO A 393 -25.78 26.58 -6.03
CA PRO A 393 -25.03 27.65 -6.67
C PRO A 393 -24.03 27.10 -7.64
N THR A 394 -24.17 27.45 -8.88
CA THR A 394 -23.18 27.38 -9.96
C THR A 394 -21.85 27.97 -9.51
N THR A 395 -20.78 27.17 -9.62
CA THR A 395 -19.41 27.57 -9.31
C THR A 395 -18.88 28.50 -10.41
N GLU A 396 -18.96 29.82 -10.24
CA GLU A 396 -18.14 30.76 -10.99
C GLU A 396 -16.77 30.89 -10.27
N GLN A 397 -15.73 30.44 -10.91
CA GLN A 397 -14.32 30.74 -10.54
C GLN A 397 -14.08 32.23 -10.74
N LYS A 398 -14.05 33.01 -9.66
CA LYS A 398 -13.53 34.37 -9.67
C LYS A 398 -12.00 34.33 -9.70
N THR A 399 -11.46 34.42 -10.88
CA THR A 399 -10.04 34.73 -11.12
C THR A 399 -9.84 36.22 -10.94
N ILE A 400 -8.85 36.65 -10.14
CA ILE A 400 -8.36 38.02 -10.14
C ILE A 400 -7.70 38.24 -11.52
N PRO A 401 -8.06 39.27 -12.28
CA PRO A 401 -7.42 39.53 -13.55
C PRO A 401 -5.98 39.97 -13.30
N ILE A 402 -5.02 39.07 -13.50
CA ILE A 402 -3.61 39.42 -13.63
C ILE A 402 -3.41 39.76 -15.09
N ASN A 403 -3.31 41.03 -15.42
CA ASN A 403 -2.84 41.47 -16.72
C ASN A 403 -1.39 40.99 -16.88
N SER A 404 -1.21 40.00 -17.73
CA SER A 404 0.10 39.59 -18.25
C SER A 404 0.59 40.65 -19.24
N ARG A 405 1.75 41.18 -18.96
CA ARG A 405 2.72 41.59 -19.95
C ARG A 405 4.05 40.91 -19.63
#